data_c749be5f66d2205167eebf20325d170c
#
_entry.id   c749be5f66d2205167eebf20325d170c
#
_cell.length_a   1.000
_cell.length_b   1.000
_cell.length_c   1.000
_cell.angle_alpha   90.00
_cell.angle_beta   90.00
_cell.angle_gamma   90.00
#
_symmetry.space_group_name_H-M   'P 1'
#
loop_
_entity.id
_entity.type
_entity.pdbx_description
1 polymer ?
#
loop_
_entity_poly.entity_id
_entity_poly.type
_entity_poly.pdbx_seq_one_letter_code
_entity_poly.pdbx_strand_id
1 'polypeptide(L)'
;MAHYALGIGMDTAQGRPGDALEYTAGAGGAAFIIGPADEALTVIQRTSSYVSDTTDFWRRPITHYPSHAERFSGDPGYFAHVISGAQEMMTAMETQPGDYDFVVFHQPNPKFPTRALRELGFRKEQWQTGLLVAEIGNTYAGSAIIGLSAVLDIAQPGQRILMVSYGSGAGSDAFDLLVTDRILDAQNRAPSTRDYIARRVEVDYAQYVRMRRKLATH
;
A
#
# COMPACT_ATOMS: atom_id res chain seq x y z
N MET A 1 21.72 4.27 -22.32
CA MET A 1 20.81 4.60 -21.20
C MET A 1 19.93 3.40 -20.94
N ALA A 2 19.63 3.07 -19.68
CA ALA A 2 18.66 2.01 -19.39
C ALA A 2 17.26 2.50 -19.82
N HIS A 3 16.55 1.69 -20.59
CA HIS A 3 15.18 2.00 -21.01
C HIS A 3 14.14 1.56 -19.98
N TYR A 4 14.52 0.70 -19.05
CA TYR A 4 13.65 0.12 -18.03
C TYR A 4 14.26 0.21 -16.65
N ALA A 5 13.39 0.37 -15.66
CA ALA A 5 13.74 0.29 -14.24
C ALA A 5 12.81 -0.72 -13.54
N LEU A 6 13.25 -1.27 -12.42
CA LEU A 6 12.46 -2.17 -11.60
C LEU A 6 12.16 -1.49 -10.26
N GLY A 7 10.89 -1.22 -9.99
CA GLY A 7 10.40 -0.75 -8.71
C GLY A 7 9.89 -1.92 -7.87
N ILE A 8 10.47 -2.14 -6.69
CA ILE A 8 10.08 -3.23 -5.78
C ILE A 8 9.73 -2.66 -4.41
N GLY A 9 8.59 -3.06 -3.87
CA GLY A 9 8.24 -2.83 -2.47
C GLY A 9 7.86 -4.15 -1.82
N MET A 10 8.61 -4.55 -0.80
CA MET A 10 8.34 -5.78 -0.05
C MET A 10 8.77 -5.65 1.39
N ASP A 11 8.11 -6.37 2.26
CA ASP A 11 8.48 -6.49 3.67
C ASP A 11 8.08 -7.84 4.23
N THR A 12 8.75 -8.25 5.30
CA THR A 12 8.39 -9.36 6.17
C THR A 12 8.26 -8.84 7.60
N ALA A 13 7.28 -7.96 7.78
CA ALA A 13 7.10 -7.20 9.00
C ALA A 13 6.94 -8.06 10.24
N GLN A 14 7.48 -7.58 11.35
CA GLN A 14 7.45 -8.27 12.63
C GLN A 14 7.11 -7.31 13.76
N GLY A 15 6.13 -7.68 14.58
CA GLY A 15 5.88 -7.07 15.87
C GLY A 15 6.45 -7.90 17.02
N ARG A 16 6.65 -7.26 18.17
CA ARG A 16 6.97 -7.95 19.42
C ARG A 16 5.80 -8.87 19.79
N PRO A 17 6.05 -10.10 20.29
CA PRO A 17 4.98 -10.95 20.78
C PRO A 17 4.08 -10.26 21.80
N GLY A 18 2.77 -10.24 21.54
CA GLY A 18 1.77 -9.55 22.36
C GLY A 18 1.62 -8.05 22.13
N ASP A 19 2.41 -7.47 21.23
CA ASP A 19 2.30 -6.04 20.84
C ASP A 19 1.21 -5.85 19.77
N ALA A 20 0.62 -4.66 19.71
CA ALA A 20 -0.37 -4.31 18.69
C ALA A 20 0.14 -4.48 17.26
N LEU A 21 1.44 -4.22 17.02
CA LEU A 21 2.07 -4.42 15.71
C LEU A 21 2.12 -5.89 15.29
N GLU A 22 2.18 -6.84 16.24
CA GLU A 22 2.15 -8.26 15.89
C GLU A 22 0.84 -8.68 15.20
N TYR A 23 -0.27 -8.11 15.65
CA TYR A 23 -1.61 -8.42 15.13
C TYR A 23 -1.91 -7.73 13.79
N THR A 24 -1.13 -6.73 13.42
CA THR A 24 -1.31 -6.00 12.17
C THR A 24 -0.22 -6.27 11.15
N ALA A 25 0.96 -6.73 11.57
CA ALA A 25 2.09 -6.99 10.69
C ALA A 25 1.80 -8.11 9.70
N GLY A 26 2.15 -7.90 8.44
CA GLY A 26 2.03 -8.86 7.37
C GLY A 26 3.35 -9.01 6.59
N ALA A 27 3.38 -9.96 5.69
CA ALA A 27 4.49 -10.17 4.76
C ALA A 27 3.94 -10.19 3.34
N GLY A 28 4.58 -9.47 2.44
CA GLY A 28 4.19 -9.43 1.04
C GLY A 28 5.01 -8.43 0.25
N GLY A 29 4.90 -8.52 -1.05
CA GLY A 29 5.59 -7.60 -1.96
C GLY A 29 5.00 -7.62 -3.34
N ALA A 30 5.25 -6.55 -4.08
CA ALA A 30 4.99 -6.45 -5.51
C ALA A 30 6.16 -5.76 -6.19
N ALA A 31 6.28 -5.98 -7.50
CA ALA A 31 7.31 -5.40 -8.33
C ALA A 31 6.69 -4.91 -9.65
N PHE A 32 7.13 -3.75 -10.10
CA PHE A 32 6.69 -3.15 -11.35
C PHE A 32 7.89 -2.80 -12.22
N ILE A 33 7.81 -3.12 -13.50
CA ILE A 33 8.75 -2.61 -14.50
C ILE A 33 8.26 -1.23 -14.93
N ILE A 34 9.11 -0.23 -14.78
CA ILE A 34 8.89 1.14 -15.25
C ILE A 34 9.61 1.28 -16.58
N GLY A 35 8.89 1.65 -17.62
CA GLY A 35 9.40 1.72 -18.98
C GLY A 35 8.69 2.78 -19.84
N PRO A 36 8.83 2.72 -21.17
CA PRO A 36 8.17 3.63 -22.09
C PRO A 36 6.64 3.61 -21.98
N ALA A 37 6.01 4.77 -22.17
CA ALA A 37 4.57 4.91 -22.00
C ALA A 37 3.74 4.11 -23.01
N ASP A 38 4.24 3.90 -24.21
CA ASP A 38 3.59 3.13 -25.29
C ASP A 38 3.56 1.62 -25.04
N GLU A 39 4.38 1.14 -24.09
CA GLU A 39 4.40 -0.26 -23.65
C GLU A 39 3.68 -0.48 -22.31
N ALA A 40 3.36 0.60 -21.60
CA ALA A 40 2.89 0.56 -20.22
C ALA A 40 1.42 0.12 -20.09
N LEU A 41 1.12 -0.63 -19.04
CA LEU A 41 -0.26 -0.98 -18.64
C LEU A 41 -0.99 0.23 -18.07
N THR A 42 -0.23 1.09 -17.38
CA THR A 42 -0.68 2.40 -16.91
C THR A 42 0.40 3.43 -17.15
N VAL A 43 0.01 4.64 -17.53
CA VAL A 43 0.92 5.77 -17.65
C VAL A 43 0.85 6.61 -16.39
N ILE A 44 2.01 6.90 -15.79
CA ILE A 44 2.11 7.86 -14.69
C ILE A 44 1.92 9.25 -15.28
N GLN A 45 0.79 9.89 -14.97
CA GLN A 45 0.48 11.24 -15.42
C GLN A 45 1.23 12.29 -14.61
N ARG A 46 1.33 12.03 -13.28
CA ARG A 46 2.02 12.90 -12.34
C ARG A 46 2.44 12.14 -11.09
N THR A 47 3.49 12.64 -10.46
CA THR A 47 3.90 12.27 -9.09
C THR A 47 3.99 13.53 -8.24
N SER A 48 3.69 13.42 -6.96
CA SER A 48 3.94 14.46 -5.94
C SER A 48 4.33 13.81 -4.62
N SER A 49 5.09 14.54 -3.81
CA SER A 49 5.55 14.05 -2.50
C SER A 49 5.21 15.09 -1.43
N TYR A 50 4.55 14.66 -0.37
CA TYR A 50 4.33 15.44 0.84
C TYR A 50 5.24 14.92 1.95
N VAL A 51 6.12 15.77 2.47
CA VAL A 51 7.13 15.40 3.45
C VAL A 51 7.07 16.34 4.66
N SER A 52 7.09 15.78 5.84
CA SER A 52 7.29 16.53 7.09
C SER A 52 8.12 15.72 8.08
N ASP A 53 8.84 16.41 8.97
CA ASP A 53 9.59 15.74 10.03
C ASP A 53 8.63 15.23 11.12
N THR A 54 8.18 13.98 10.95
CA THR A 54 7.20 13.32 11.80
C THR A 54 7.69 11.93 12.18
N THR A 55 8.53 11.84 13.22
CA THR A 55 9.09 10.57 13.68
C THR A 55 8.07 9.80 14.51
N ASP A 56 7.28 8.94 13.88
CA ASP A 56 6.21 8.17 14.51
C ASP A 56 6.50 6.66 14.57
N PHE A 57 7.53 6.18 13.87
CA PHE A 57 7.91 4.78 13.82
C PHE A 57 9.44 4.67 13.71
N TRP A 58 10.06 3.88 14.59
CA TRP A 58 11.52 3.78 14.64
C TRP A 58 12.00 2.44 15.15
N ARG A 59 13.25 2.11 14.86
CA ARG A 59 13.98 1.00 15.46
C ARG A 59 15.31 1.49 16.01
N ARG A 60 15.54 1.26 17.30
CA ARG A 60 16.84 1.57 17.92
C ARG A 60 17.89 0.50 17.54
N PRO A 61 19.18 0.84 17.56
CA PRO A 61 20.23 -0.15 17.40
C PRO A 61 20.06 -1.31 18.38
N ILE A 62 20.37 -2.53 17.92
CA ILE A 62 20.32 -3.78 18.73
C ILE A 62 18.88 -4.21 19.13
N THR A 63 17.84 -3.48 18.82
CA THR A 63 16.47 -3.95 19.07
C THR A 63 15.93 -4.77 17.90
N HIS A 64 15.29 -5.91 18.23
CA HIS A 64 14.70 -6.79 17.21
C HIS A 64 13.42 -6.21 16.60
N TYR A 65 12.67 -5.46 17.39
CA TYR A 65 11.34 -5.00 17.01
C TYR A 65 11.28 -3.48 16.91
N PRO A 66 10.50 -2.95 15.96
CA PRO A 66 10.24 -1.53 15.89
C PRO A 66 9.37 -1.06 17.07
N SER A 67 9.41 0.24 17.30
CA SER A 67 8.50 0.96 18.20
C SER A 67 7.72 1.99 17.39
N HIS A 68 6.55 2.36 17.88
CA HIS A 68 5.72 3.40 17.27
C HIS A 68 5.19 4.37 18.33
N ALA A 69 4.78 5.54 17.89
CA ALA A 69 4.29 6.62 18.74
C ALA A 69 2.79 6.52 19.03
N GLU A 70 2.24 5.31 19.05
CA GLU A 70 0.82 5.03 19.37
C GLU A 70 -0.16 5.90 18.60
N ARG A 71 -0.91 6.80 19.29
CA ARG A 71 -1.90 7.68 18.64
C ARG A 71 -1.29 8.64 17.64
N PHE A 72 -0.07 9.11 17.89
CA PHE A 72 0.64 10.01 16.99
C PHE A 72 0.96 9.37 15.63
N SER A 73 1.14 8.05 15.57
CA SER A 73 1.32 7.32 14.30
C SER A 73 0.08 7.39 13.41
N GLY A 74 -1.11 7.60 13.99
CA GLY A 74 -2.33 7.85 13.22
C GLY A 74 -2.52 9.32 12.94
N ASP A 75 -2.60 10.11 14.00
CA ASP A 75 -2.86 11.54 13.93
C ASP A 75 -1.80 12.30 14.76
N PRO A 76 -0.93 13.11 14.12
CA PRO A 76 -0.95 13.51 12.71
C PRO A 76 -0.24 12.57 11.73
N GLY A 77 0.55 11.58 12.16
CA GLY A 77 1.46 10.81 11.31
C GLY A 77 0.82 10.38 9.98
N TYR A 78 0.01 9.35 10.01
CA TYR A 78 -0.60 8.79 8.79
C TYR A 78 -1.56 9.78 8.11
N PHE A 79 -2.49 10.37 8.87
CA PHE A 79 -3.57 11.18 8.27
C PHE A 79 -3.05 12.45 7.64
N ALA A 80 -2.16 13.20 8.29
CA ALA A 80 -1.60 14.41 7.72
C ALA A 80 -0.90 14.13 6.38
N HIS A 81 -0.09 13.07 6.30
CA HIS A 81 0.67 12.76 5.11
C HIS A 81 -0.21 12.24 3.97
N VAL A 82 -1.05 11.25 4.23
CA VAL A 82 -1.85 10.60 3.18
C VAL A 82 -2.94 11.55 2.65
N ILE A 83 -3.59 12.31 3.52
CA ILE A 83 -4.61 13.28 3.11
C ILE A 83 -3.98 14.44 2.34
N SER A 84 -2.89 15.03 2.83
CA SER A 84 -2.21 16.12 2.12
C SER A 84 -1.66 15.64 0.77
N GLY A 85 -1.00 14.47 0.71
CA GLY A 85 -0.51 13.92 -0.55
C GLY A 85 -1.61 13.70 -1.59
N ALA A 86 -2.78 13.19 -1.17
CA ALA A 86 -3.93 13.03 -2.04
C ALA A 86 -4.51 14.38 -2.51
N GLN A 87 -4.67 15.34 -1.58
CA GLN A 87 -5.20 16.67 -1.89
C GLN A 87 -4.28 17.47 -2.82
N GLU A 88 -2.97 17.43 -2.58
CA GLU A 88 -1.98 18.09 -3.44
C GLU A 88 -1.99 17.50 -4.85
N MET A 89 -2.09 16.17 -4.97
CA MET A 89 -2.21 15.52 -6.27
C MET A 89 -3.49 15.95 -7.00
N MET A 90 -4.64 15.86 -6.33
CA MET A 90 -5.93 16.28 -6.93
C MET A 90 -5.92 17.75 -7.34
N THR A 91 -5.34 18.63 -6.53
CA THR A 91 -5.18 20.05 -6.86
C THR A 91 -4.29 20.24 -8.08
N ALA A 92 -3.14 19.56 -8.13
CA ALA A 92 -2.18 19.68 -9.23
C ALA A 92 -2.68 19.10 -10.56
N MET A 93 -3.62 18.14 -10.50
CA MET A 93 -4.25 17.52 -11.66
C MET A 93 -5.61 18.14 -12.01
N GLU A 94 -6.05 19.15 -11.23
CA GLU A 94 -7.37 19.78 -11.38
C GLU A 94 -8.52 18.75 -11.33
N THR A 95 -8.38 17.77 -10.44
CA THR A 95 -9.31 16.64 -10.26
C THR A 95 -9.98 16.67 -8.90
N GLN A 96 -11.04 15.89 -8.79
CA GLN A 96 -11.79 15.64 -7.55
C GLN A 96 -11.99 14.14 -7.36
N PRO A 97 -12.43 13.67 -6.19
CA PRO A 97 -12.58 12.23 -5.92
C PRO A 97 -13.44 11.49 -6.95
N GLY A 98 -14.43 12.15 -7.55
CA GLY A 98 -15.31 11.56 -8.58
C GLY A 98 -14.63 11.27 -9.91
N ASP A 99 -13.47 11.85 -10.19
CA ASP A 99 -12.73 11.69 -11.44
C ASP A 99 -11.81 10.44 -11.43
N TYR A 100 -11.71 9.77 -10.29
CA TYR A 100 -10.97 8.52 -10.15
C TYR A 100 -11.89 7.33 -10.11
N ASP A 101 -11.58 6.30 -10.88
CA ASP A 101 -12.26 5.00 -10.84
C ASP A 101 -11.81 4.17 -9.66
N PHE A 102 -10.50 4.24 -9.36
CA PHE A 102 -9.91 3.54 -8.23
C PHE A 102 -9.00 4.47 -7.40
N VAL A 103 -8.93 4.14 -6.10
CA VAL A 103 -7.98 4.77 -5.19
C VAL A 103 -7.34 3.73 -4.27
N VAL A 104 -6.04 3.82 -4.12
CA VAL A 104 -5.23 2.91 -3.28
C VAL A 104 -4.37 3.74 -2.34
N PHE A 105 -4.58 3.58 -1.05
CA PHE A 105 -3.73 4.19 -0.03
C PHE A 105 -2.87 3.13 0.66
N HIS A 106 -1.76 3.55 1.25
CA HIS A 106 -1.04 2.73 2.22
C HIS A 106 -1.99 2.27 3.33
N GLN A 107 -1.89 1.00 3.74
CA GLN A 107 -2.89 0.36 4.60
C GLN A 107 -2.22 -0.29 5.83
N PRO A 108 -1.94 0.49 6.90
CA PRO A 108 -1.35 -0.06 8.12
C PRO A 108 -2.34 -0.91 8.93
N ASN A 109 -3.62 -0.66 8.76
CA ASN A 109 -4.77 -1.40 9.28
C ASN A 109 -6.02 -1.00 8.49
N PRO A 110 -7.17 -1.69 8.62
CA PRO A 110 -8.37 -1.36 7.84
C PRO A 110 -8.98 0.00 8.17
N LYS A 111 -8.79 0.52 9.38
CA LYS A 111 -9.45 1.76 9.85
C LYS A 111 -8.84 3.03 9.27
N PHE A 112 -7.51 3.09 9.16
CA PHE A 112 -6.81 4.30 8.74
C PHE A 112 -7.13 4.68 7.29
N PRO A 113 -6.91 3.82 6.28
CA PRO A 113 -7.23 4.19 4.90
C PRO A 113 -8.73 4.43 4.71
N THR A 114 -9.61 3.65 5.33
CA THR A 114 -11.06 3.86 5.18
C THR A 114 -11.54 5.18 5.78
N ARG A 115 -10.93 5.67 6.87
CA ARG A 115 -11.21 6.98 7.42
C ARG A 115 -10.74 8.09 6.47
N ALA A 116 -9.47 8.05 6.03
CA ALA A 116 -8.91 9.05 5.12
C ALA A 116 -9.68 9.12 3.80
N LEU A 117 -10.02 7.97 3.21
CA LEU A 117 -10.78 7.90 1.96
C LEU A 117 -12.17 8.51 2.08
N ARG A 118 -12.88 8.25 3.18
CA ARG A 118 -14.19 8.86 3.45
C ARG A 118 -14.10 10.36 3.70
N GLU A 119 -13.09 10.80 4.43
CA GLU A 119 -12.84 12.21 4.71
C GLU A 119 -12.57 13.01 3.42
N LEU A 120 -11.86 12.40 2.47
CA LEU A 120 -11.62 12.95 1.14
C LEU A 120 -12.80 12.83 0.18
N GLY A 121 -13.88 12.14 0.56
CA GLY A 121 -15.09 12.00 -0.27
C GLY A 121 -15.09 10.85 -1.27
N PHE A 122 -14.14 9.89 -1.16
CA PHE A 122 -14.14 8.71 -2.01
C PHE A 122 -15.23 7.70 -1.62
N ARG A 123 -15.91 7.13 -2.63
CA ARG A 123 -16.91 6.08 -2.44
C ARG A 123 -16.27 4.72 -2.26
N LYS A 124 -16.97 3.80 -1.59
CA LYS A 124 -16.46 2.47 -1.27
C LYS A 124 -16.04 1.68 -2.51
N GLU A 125 -16.78 1.80 -3.59
CA GLU A 125 -16.53 1.11 -4.86
C GLU A 125 -15.16 1.44 -5.44
N GLN A 126 -14.64 2.65 -5.19
CA GLN A 126 -13.34 3.11 -5.69
C GLN A 126 -12.15 2.50 -4.95
N TRP A 127 -12.30 2.06 -3.70
CA TRP A 127 -11.17 1.61 -2.88
C TRP A 127 -11.26 0.17 -2.35
N GLN A 128 -12.43 -0.47 -2.39
CA GLN A 128 -12.58 -1.80 -1.80
C GLN A 128 -11.70 -2.87 -2.48
N THR A 129 -11.43 -2.76 -3.78
CA THR A 129 -10.59 -3.71 -4.53
C THR A 129 -9.15 -3.70 -4.03
N GLY A 130 -8.59 -2.51 -3.82
CA GLY A 130 -7.20 -2.33 -3.36
C GLY A 130 -7.03 -2.45 -1.85
N LEU A 131 -8.10 -2.55 -1.06
CA LEU A 131 -8.03 -2.65 0.40
C LEU A 131 -7.88 -4.10 0.85
N LEU A 132 -6.65 -4.55 1.05
CA LEU A 132 -6.29 -5.95 1.30
C LEU A 132 -5.82 -6.23 2.73
N VAL A 133 -5.55 -5.20 3.50
CA VAL A 133 -4.91 -5.30 4.83
C VAL A 133 -5.66 -6.19 5.83
N ALA A 134 -6.98 -6.30 5.71
CA ALA A 134 -7.77 -7.19 6.58
C ALA A 134 -7.47 -8.68 6.33
N GLU A 135 -6.93 -9.02 5.16
CA GLU A 135 -6.65 -10.39 4.75
C GLU A 135 -5.18 -10.77 4.85
N ILE A 136 -4.28 -9.82 4.55
CA ILE A 136 -2.84 -10.08 4.47
C ILE A 136 -2.01 -9.32 5.50
N GLY A 137 -2.62 -8.46 6.30
CA GLY A 137 -1.93 -7.59 7.25
C GLY A 137 -1.21 -6.41 6.56
N ASN A 138 -0.53 -5.60 7.39
CA ASN A 138 0.29 -4.50 6.89
C ASN A 138 1.60 -5.06 6.30
N THR A 139 1.77 -4.94 5.01
CA THR A 139 2.97 -5.34 4.27
C THR A 139 3.95 -4.16 4.07
N TYR A 140 3.80 -3.09 4.83
CA TYR A 140 4.68 -1.90 4.86
C TYR A 140 5.02 -1.39 3.46
N ALA A 141 6.29 -1.54 3.02
CA ALA A 141 6.73 -1.08 1.70
C ALA A 141 5.95 -1.74 0.53
N GLY A 142 5.38 -2.94 0.73
CA GLY A 142 4.52 -3.61 -0.25
C GLY A 142 3.07 -3.12 -0.25
N SER A 143 2.62 -2.41 0.79
CA SER A 143 1.20 -2.20 1.08
C SER A 143 0.43 -1.51 -0.06
N ALA A 144 0.85 -0.33 -0.50
CA ALA A 144 0.16 0.38 -1.58
C ALA A 144 0.31 -0.33 -2.92
N ILE A 145 1.50 -0.84 -3.25
CA ILE A 145 1.76 -1.46 -4.56
C ILE A 145 1.10 -2.84 -4.72
N ILE A 146 0.88 -3.61 -3.64
CA ILE A 146 0.04 -4.81 -3.70
C ILE A 146 -1.43 -4.43 -3.92
N GLY A 147 -1.91 -3.36 -3.27
CA GLY A 147 -3.23 -2.81 -3.54
C GLY A 147 -3.40 -2.35 -4.98
N LEU A 148 -2.38 -1.71 -5.56
CA LEU A 148 -2.36 -1.35 -6.97
C LEU A 148 -2.41 -2.59 -7.87
N SER A 149 -1.66 -3.66 -7.56
CA SER A 149 -1.72 -4.92 -8.31
C SER A 149 -3.14 -5.48 -8.38
N ALA A 150 -3.86 -5.48 -7.23
CA ALA A 150 -5.24 -5.97 -7.20
C ALA A 150 -6.21 -5.09 -8.02
N VAL A 151 -5.96 -3.81 -8.11
CA VAL A 151 -6.73 -2.90 -8.98
C VAL A 151 -6.42 -3.19 -10.44
N LEU A 152 -5.15 -3.37 -10.82
CA LEU A 152 -4.74 -3.65 -12.20
C LEU A 152 -5.26 -5.00 -12.70
N ASP A 153 -5.51 -5.96 -11.82
CA ASP A 153 -6.13 -7.26 -12.19
C ASP A 153 -7.52 -7.08 -12.82
N ILE A 154 -8.23 -5.97 -12.52
CA ILE A 154 -9.61 -5.74 -12.97
C ILE A 154 -9.84 -4.43 -13.72
N ALA A 155 -8.85 -3.54 -13.72
CA ALA A 155 -8.97 -2.22 -14.33
C ALA A 155 -9.20 -2.32 -15.85
N GLN A 156 -9.91 -1.33 -16.40
CA GLN A 156 -10.23 -1.25 -17.81
C GLN A 156 -9.51 -0.04 -18.44
N PRO A 157 -9.26 -0.07 -19.76
CA PRO A 157 -8.68 1.06 -20.48
C PRO A 157 -9.42 2.38 -20.20
N GLY A 158 -8.66 3.45 -20.06
CA GLY A 158 -9.18 4.79 -19.78
C GLY A 158 -9.51 5.08 -18.33
N GLN A 159 -9.51 4.08 -17.45
CA GLN A 159 -9.75 4.28 -16.02
C GLN A 159 -8.58 4.98 -15.35
N ARG A 160 -8.88 5.82 -14.36
CA ARG A 160 -7.91 6.61 -13.61
C ARG A 160 -7.76 6.11 -12.19
N ILE A 161 -6.52 5.99 -11.73
CA ILE A 161 -6.18 5.46 -10.41
C ILE A 161 -5.37 6.52 -9.64
N LEU A 162 -5.79 6.82 -8.41
CA LEU A 162 -4.97 7.54 -7.45
C LEU A 162 -4.31 6.55 -6.51
N MET A 163 -2.97 6.51 -6.46
CA MET A 163 -2.24 5.76 -5.46
C MET A 163 -1.49 6.70 -4.53
N VAL A 164 -1.61 6.53 -3.23
CA VAL A 164 -0.87 7.30 -2.22
C VAL A 164 -0.18 6.35 -1.26
N SER A 165 1.14 6.40 -1.27
CA SER A 165 1.99 5.66 -0.34
C SER A 165 2.14 6.43 0.98
N TYR A 166 2.70 5.78 1.98
CA TYR A 166 3.11 6.42 3.23
C TYR A 166 4.29 5.67 3.83
N GLY A 167 5.33 6.39 4.20
CA GLY A 167 6.47 5.90 4.96
C GLY A 167 6.57 6.68 6.26
N SER A 168 6.38 6.00 7.39
CA SER A 168 6.42 6.60 8.72
C SER A 168 7.71 7.35 8.98
N GLY A 169 7.58 8.59 9.47
CA GLY A 169 8.71 9.47 9.75
C GLY A 169 9.33 10.15 8.53
N ALA A 170 8.82 9.87 7.32
CA ALA A 170 9.38 10.38 6.07
C ALA A 170 8.39 11.19 5.23
N GLY A 171 7.24 10.60 4.88
CA GLY A 171 6.28 11.28 4.04
C GLY A 171 5.36 10.35 3.25
N SER A 172 4.64 10.91 2.30
CA SER A 172 3.83 10.17 1.34
C SER A 172 4.13 10.60 -0.09
N ASP A 173 4.08 9.64 -1.01
CA ASP A 173 4.17 9.88 -2.44
C ASP A 173 2.83 9.55 -3.08
N ALA A 174 2.31 10.46 -3.89
CA ALA A 174 1.08 10.28 -4.64
C ALA A 174 1.39 10.10 -6.13
N PHE A 175 0.65 9.22 -6.76
CA PHE A 175 0.76 8.89 -8.18
C PHE A 175 -0.62 8.98 -8.81
N ASP A 176 -0.73 9.73 -9.88
CA ASP A 176 -1.88 9.74 -10.76
C ASP A 176 -1.58 8.85 -11.96
N LEU A 177 -2.40 7.83 -12.17
CA LEU A 177 -2.18 6.78 -13.15
C LEU A 177 -3.37 6.68 -14.11
N LEU A 178 -3.10 6.60 -15.41
CA LEU A 178 -4.12 6.37 -16.45
C LEU A 178 -3.90 4.98 -17.05
N VAL A 179 -4.93 4.14 -17.01
CA VAL A 179 -4.90 2.78 -17.56
C VAL A 179 -4.95 2.82 -19.10
N THR A 180 -4.07 2.07 -19.75
CA THR A 180 -3.98 1.99 -21.20
C THR A 180 -4.67 0.73 -21.75
N ASP A 181 -4.84 0.64 -23.06
CA ASP A 181 -5.37 -0.56 -23.74
C ASP A 181 -4.48 -1.79 -23.54
N ARG A 182 -3.17 -1.60 -23.24
CA ARG A 182 -2.22 -2.68 -22.96
C ARG A 182 -2.59 -3.52 -21.74
N ILE A 183 -3.45 -3.02 -20.86
CA ILE A 183 -3.91 -3.78 -19.68
C ILE A 183 -4.62 -5.06 -20.10
N LEU A 184 -5.37 -5.04 -21.20
CA LEU A 184 -6.10 -6.20 -21.71
C LEU A 184 -5.15 -7.32 -22.19
N ASP A 185 -3.96 -6.96 -22.66
CA ASP A 185 -2.93 -7.92 -23.08
C ASP A 185 -2.26 -8.62 -21.89
N ALA A 186 -2.26 -8.00 -20.70
CA ALA A 186 -1.56 -8.50 -19.53
C ALA A 186 -2.47 -9.26 -18.56
N GLN A 187 -3.73 -8.87 -18.46
CA GLN A 187 -4.70 -9.54 -17.61
C GLN A 187 -4.82 -11.02 -17.98
N ASN A 188 -4.95 -11.87 -16.98
CA ASN A 188 -5.03 -13.34 -17.13
C ASN A 188 -3.75 -14.05 -17.62
N ARG A 189 -2.61 -13.38 -17.76
CA ARG A 189 -1.32 -14.05 -18.07
C ARG A 189 -0.68 -14.71 -16.84
N ALA A 190 -1.09 -14.29 -15.65
CA ALA A 190 -0.66 -14.84 -14.37
C ALA A 190 -1.85 -14.93 -13.41
N PRO A 191 -1.74 -15.69 -12.31
CA PRO A 191 -2.74 -15.65 -11.24
C PRO A 191 -2.93 -14.22 -10.71
N SER A 192 -4.18 -13.84 -10.46
CA SER A 192 -4.51 -12.55 -9.88
C SER A 192 -3.97 -12.39 -8.45
N THR A 193 -3.92 -11.17 -7.95
CA THR A 193 -3.60 -10.90 -6.53
C THR A 193 -4.52 -11.67 -5.59
N ARG A 194 -5.80 -11.79 -5.92
CA ARG A 194 -6.79 -12.57 -5.15
C ARG A 194 -6.51 -14.08 -5.19
N ASP A 195 -6.05 -14.62 -6.30
CA ASP A 195 -5.65 -16.03 -6.39
C ASP A 195 -4.44 -16.33 -5.49
N TYR A 196 -3.48 -15.41 -5.41
CA TYR A 196 -2.35 -15.55 -4.47
C TYR A 196 -2.82 -15.52 -3.01
N ILE A 197 -3.71 -14.60 -2.65
CA ILE A 197 -4.26 -14.50 -1.30
C ILE A 197 -5.07 -15.76 -0.94
N ALA A 198 -5.82 -16.31 -1.89
CA ALA A 198 -6.62 -17.52 -1.69
C ALA A 198 -5.79 -18.79 -1.37
N ARG A 199 -4.50 -18.80 -1.72
CA ARG A 199 -3.57 -19.91 -1.39
C ARG A 199 -3.12 -19.94 0.07
N ARG A 200 -3.53 -18.97 0.89
CA ARG A 200 -3.15 -18.92 2.30
C ARG A 200 -3.59 -20.19 3.04
N VAL A 201 -2.75 -20.60 3.98
CA VAL A 201 -3.08 -21.66 4.95
C VAL A 201 -3.21 -21.02 6.32
N GLU A 202 -4.35 -21.20 6.95
CA GLU A 202 -4.59 -20.68 8.28
C GLU A 202 -3.87 -21.54 9.32
N VAL A 203 -3.23 -20.87 10.27
CA VAL A 203 -2.55 -21.51 11.41
C VAL A 203 -2.99 -20.84 12.70
N ASP A 204 -2.99 -21.58 13.80
CA ASP A 204 -3.23 -20.97 15.11
C ASP A 204 -2.02 -20.17 15.63
N TYR A 205 -2.22 -19.40 16.69
CA TYR A 205 -1.17 -18.57 17.26
C TYR A 205 0.02 -19.39 17.77
N ALA A 206 -0.21 -20.58 18.33
CA ALA A 206 0.87 -21.44 18.81
C ALA A 206 1.75 -21.96 17.67
N GLN A 207 1.14 -22.33 16.55
CA GLN A 207 1.85 -22.69 15.33
C GLN A 207 2.62 -21.51 14.77
N TYR A 208 2.00 -20.32 14.71
CA TYR A 208 2.64 -19.09 14.25
C TYR A 208 3.90 -18.75 15.07
N VAL A 209 3.81 -18.68 16.40
CA VAL A 209 4.97 -18.32 17.23
C VAL A 209 6.09 -19.36 17.16
N ARG A 210 5.73 -20.65 17.01
CA ARG A 210 6.69 -21.73 16.80
C ARG A 210 7.43 -21.58 15.46
N MET A 211 6.69 -21.35 14.37
CA MET A 211 7.27 -21.13 13.03
C MET A 211 8.17 -19.89 13.02
N ARG A 212 7.79 -18.84 13.73
CA ARG A 212 8.55 -17.59 13.85
C ARG A 212 9.70 -17.68 14.86
N ARG A 213 9.85 -18.78 15.58
CA ARG A 213 10.85 -18.97 16.64
C ARG A 213 10.82 -17.86 17.69
N LYS A 214 9.62 -17.38 18.01
CA LYS A 214 9.41 -16.28 18.96
C LYS A 214 9.31 -16.73 20.42
N LEU A 215 9.13 -18.01 20.67
CA LEU A 215 9.15 -18.60 22.02
C LEU A 215 10.53 -19.18 22.27
N ALA A 216 11.13 -18.81 23.40
CA ALA A 216 12.30 -19.50 23.92
C ALA A 216 11.86 -20.90 24.35
N THR A 217 12.35 -21.93 23.68
CA THR A 217 12.28 -23.31 24.18
C THR A 217 13.52 -23.52 25.02
N HIS A 218 13.35 -23.61 26.33
CA HIS A 218 14.38 -24.03 27.26
C HIS A 218 14.52 -25.54 27.20
#